data_04096912dc3c6cc8ccb2b6a612ee8f6f
#
_entry.id   04096912dc3c6cc8ccb2b6a612ee8f6f
#
_cell.length_a   1.000
_cell.length_b   1.000
_cell.length_c   1.000
_cell.angle_alpha   90.00
_cell.angle_beta   90.00
_cell.angle_gamma   90.00
#
_symmetry.space_group_name_H-M   'P 1'
#
loop_
_entity.id
_entity.type
_entity.pdbx_description
1 polymer ?
#
loop_
_entity_poly.entity_id
_entity_poly.type
_entity_poly.pdbx_seq_one_letter_code
_entity_poly.pdbx_strand_id
1 'polypeptide(L)'
;VCYQSRDLLEAMAADCRRRPTTLRVDGGMVVNNWLSQTLADVLGIQVDRPDVTETTALGAAYLAGLGCGWYSDLAHVGDHWRCERSFLPSLEEKERERRYQGWQAAVRRVM
;
A
#
# COMPACT_ATOMS: atom_id res chain seq x y z
N VAL A 1 4.10 9.91 6.48
CA VAL A 1 3.16 8.85 6.02
C VAL A 1 3.89 7.56 5.64
N CYS A 2 4.93 7.66 4.82
CA CYS A 2 5.65 6.45 4.37
C CYS A 2 6.34 5.71 5.51
N TYR A 3 6.95 6.43 6.43
CA TYR A 3 7.59 5.81 7.60
C TYR A 3 6.58 5.18 8.56
N GLN A 4 5.45 5.83 8.77
CA GLN A 4 4.35 5.26 9.56
C GLN A 4 3.80 3.99 8.91
N SER A 5 3.69 3.98 7.60
CA SER A 5 3.28 2.80 6.84
C SER A 5 4.27 1.66 7.03
N ARG A 6 5.57 1.95 7.08
CA ARG A 6 6.58 0.95 7.37
C ARG A 6 6.46 0.40 8.80
N ASP A 7 6.23 1.26 9.78
CA ASP A 7 6.01 0.81 11.16
C ASP A 7 4.86 -0.20 11.23
N LEU A 8 3.76 0.10 10.53
CA LEU A 8 2.61 -0.79 10.48
C LEU A 8 2.94 -2.10 9.77
N LEU A 9 3.65 -2.04 8.64
CA LEU A 9 4.05 -3.22 7.88
C LEU A 9 4.95 -4.14 8.72
N GLU A 10 5.93 -3.56 9.44
CA GLU A 10 6.84 -4.32 10.30
C GLU A 10 6.06 -5.01 11.43
N ALA A 11 5.11 -4.30 12.05
CA ALA A 11 4.27 -4.88 13.10
C ALA A 11 3.41 -6.02 12.56
N MET A 12 2.81 -5.86 11.40
CA MET A 12 1.99 -6.90 10.76
C MET A 12 2.85 -8.10 10.36
N ALA A 13 4.04 -7.88 9.81
CA ALA A 13 4.96 -8.95 9.43
C ALA A 13 5.42 -9.75 10.65
N ALA A 14 5.65 -9.10 11.79
CA ALA A 14 6.01 -9.77 13.04
C ALA A 14 4.87 -10.64 13.55
N ASP A 15 3.63 -10.15 13.51
CA ASP A 15 2.46 -10.90 13.97
C ASP A 15 2.15 -12.09 13.07
N CYS A 16 2.21 -11.90 11.76
CA CYS A 16 1.88 -12.94 10.78
C CYS A 16 3.06 -13.85 10.45
N ARG A 17 4.27 -13.50 10.88
CA ARG A 17 5.53 -14.19 10.54
C ARG A 17 5.74 -14.30 9.02
N ARG A 18 5.18 -13.35 8.29
CA ARG A 18 5.19 -13.32 6.83
C ARG A 18 5.34 -11.90 6.34
N ARG A 19 6.26 -11.68 5.40
CA ARG A 19 6.47 -10.36 4.83
C ARG A 19 5.86 -10.31 3.42
N PRO A 20 4.98 -9.35 3.13
CA PRO A 20 4.43 -9.23 1.79
C PRO A 20 5.50 -8.77 0.81
N THR A 21 5.37 -9.19 -0.45
CA THR A 21 6.26 -8.80 -1.54
C THR A 21 5.69 -7.64 -2.36
N THR A 22 4.40 -7.42 -2.27
CA THR A 22 3.68 -6.38 -3.01
C THR A 22 2.62 -5.75 -2.12
N LEU A 23 2.51 -4.43 -2.20
CA LEU A 23 1.49 -3.65 -1.52
C LEU A 23 0.60 -2.99 -2.56
N ARG A 24 -0.70 -3.20 -2.48
CA ARG A 24 -1.70 -2.47 -3.25
C ARG A 24 -2.14 -1.25 -2.47
N VAL A 25 -2.14 -0.10 -3.13
CA VAL A 25 -2.49 1.17 -2.50
C VAL A 25 -3.66 1.83 -3.22
N ASP A 26 -4.38 2.66 -2.49
CA ASP A 26 -5.53 3.39 -3.03
C ASP A 26 -5.68 4.75 -2.35
N GLY A 27 -6.70 5.48 -2.77
CA GLY A 27 -7.00 6.80 -2.22
C GLY A 27 -6.35 7.94 -3.00
N GLY A 28 -6.79 9.15 -2.72
CA GLY A 28 -6.36 10.35 -3.45
C GLY A 28 -4.86 10.65 -3.34
N MET A 29 -4.24 10.29 -2.22
CA MET A 29 -2.81 10.57 -1.99
C MET A 29 -1.90 9.76 -2.93
N VAL A 30 -2.31 8.55 -3.31
CA VAL A 30 -1.46 7.67 -4.13
C VAL A 30 -1.40 8.07 -5.60
N VAL A 31 -2.21 9.02 -6.02
CA VAL A 31 -2.11 9.65 -7.34
C VAL A 31 -0.77 10.35 -7.52
N ASN A 32 -0.18 10.82 -6.42
CA ASN A 32 1.15 11.43 -6.43
C ASN A 32 2.22 10.37 -6.65
N ASN A 33 2.93 10.46 -7.78
CA ASN A 33 3.97 9.51 -8.14
C ASN A 33 5.13 9.50 -7.15
N TRP A 34 5.50 10.68 -6.63
CA TRP A 34 6.56 10.79 -5.63
C TRP A 34 6.22 10.04 -4.36
N LEU A 35 4.97 10.17 -3.88
CA LEU A 35 4.52 9.46 -2.68
C LEU A 35 4.58 7.95 -2.88
N SER A 36 4.06 7.45 -3.99
CA SER A 36 4.03 6.02 -4.29
C SER A 36 5.44 5.45 -4.46
N GLN A 37 6.34 6.18 -5.11
CA GLN A 37 7.73 5.76 -5.26
C GLN A 37 8.47 5.79 -3.91
N THR A 38 8.27 6.82 -3.11
CA THR A 38 8.87 6.93 -1.77
C THR A 38 8.37 5.81 -0.87
N LEU A 39 7.09 5.47 -0.97
CA LEU A 39 6.52 4.36 -0.21
C LEU A 39 7.22 3.03 -0.58
N ALA A 40 7.41 2.75 -1.86
CA ALA A 40 8.15 1.58 -2.32
C ALA A 40 9.58 1.58 -1.78
N ASP A 41 10.25 2.73 -1.83
CA ASP A 41 11.63 2.88 -1.37
C ASP A 41 11.78 2.65 0.14
N VAL A 42 10.86 3.18 0.93
CA VAL A 42 10.88 3.06 2.41
C VAL A 42 10.49 1.65 2.85
N LEU A 43 9.49 1.06 2.23
CA LEU A 43 9.02 -0.29 2.56
C LEU A 43 9.95 -1.38 2.00
N GLY A 44 10.66 -1.10 0.91
CA GLY A 44 11.51 -2.08 0.25
C GLY A 44 10.74 -3.17 -0.49
N ILE A 45 9.50 -2.89 -0.89
CA ILE A 45 8.64 -3.82 -1.63
C ILE A 45 7.98 -3.09 -2.81
N GLN A 46 7.45 -3.87 -3.75
CA GLN A 46 6.71 -3.32 -4.87
C GLN A 46 5.39 -2.69 -4.39
N VAL A 47 5.06 -1.52 -4.94
CA VAL A 47 3.79 -0.83 -4.66
C VAL A 47 3.00 -0.75 -5.97
N ASP A 48 1.80 -1.32 -5.98
CA ASP A 48 0.90 -1.33 -7.12
C ASP A 48 -0.23 -0.33 -6.90
N ARG A 49 -0.39 0.58 -7.86
CA ARG A 49 -1.45 1.58 -7.87
C ARG A 49 -2.52 1.19 -8.88
N PRO A 50 -3.83 1.17 -8.49
CA PRO A 50 -4.89 0.85 -9.42
C PRO A 50 -5.18 2.00 -10.40
N ASP A 51 -5.89 1.70 -11.48
CA ASP A 51 -6.37 2.70 -12.42
C ASP A 51 -7.49 3.57 -11.81
N VAL A 52 -8.24 3.02 -10.87
CA VAL A 52 -9.26 3.75 -10.09
C VAL A 52 -8.79 3.89 -8.65
N THR A 53 -8.58 5.12 -8.21
CA THR A 53 -8.10 5.43 -6.84
C THR A 53 -9.20 5.79 -5.87
N GLU A 54 -10.41 6.08 -6.34
CA GLU A 54 -11.58 6.35 -5.50
C GLU A 54 -12.25 5.05 -5.04
N THR A 55 -11.56 4.31 -4.18
CA THR A 55 -11.94 2.95 -3.81
C THR A 55 -13.14 2.87 -2.88
N THR A 56 -13.42 3.91 -2.09
CA THR A 56 -14.61 3.94 -1.23
C THR A 56 -15.89 3.91 -2.06
N ALA A 57 -15.99 4.78 -3.05
CA ALA A 57 -17.14 4.82 -3.95
C ALA A 57 -17.23 3.56 -4.81
N LEU A 58 -16.10 3.09 -5.32
CA LEU A 58 -16.03 1.88 -6.13
C LEU A 58 -16.41 0.64 -5.30
N GLY A 59 -15.95 0.56 -4.06
CA GLY A 59 -16.32 -0.52 -3.13
C GLY A 59 -17.81 -0.55 -2.86
N ALA A 60 -18.43 0.61 -2.62
CA ALA A 60 -19.87 0.70 -2.43
C ALA A 60 -20.63 0.23 -3.69
N ALA A 61 -20.14 0.60 -4.87
CA ALA A 61 -20.72 0.15 -6.14
C ALA A 61 -20.63 -1.37 -6.32
N TYR A 62 -19.49 -1.96 -5.95
CA TYR A 62 -19.31 -3.41 -6.00
C TYR A 62 -20.23 -4.14 -5.03
N LEU A 63 -20.39 -3.63 -3.82
CA LEU A 63 -21.32 -4.23 -2.84
C LEU A 63 -22.76 -4.16 -3.33
N ALA A 64 -23.16 -3.04 -3.94
CA ALA A 64 -24.47 -2.91 -4.56
C ALA A 64 -24.64 -3.93 -5.71
N GLY A 65 -23.62 -4.11 -6.54
CA GLY A 65 -23.61 -5.09 -7.61
C GLY A 65 -23.75 -6.53 -7.12
N LEU A 66 -23.10 -6.88 -6.01
CA LEU A 66 -23.26 -8.17 -5.33
C LEU A 66 -24.70 -8.33 -4.82
N GLY A 67 -25.24 -7.29 -4.18
CA GLY A 67 -26.58 -7.33 -3.61
C GLY A 67 -27.69 -7.49 -4.65
N CYS A 68 -27.53 -6.91 -5.84
CA CYS A 68 -28.52 -7.03 -6.93
C CYS A 68 -28.21 -8.17 -7.92
N GLY A 69 -27.16 -8.93 -7.69
CA GLY A 69 -26.83 -10.11 -8.50
C GLY A 69 -26.00 -9.86 -9.76
N TRP A 70 -25.47 -8.66 -9.96
CA TRP A 70 -24.57 -8.36 -11.08
C TRP A 70 -23.24 -9.10 -10.96
N TYR A 71 -22.75 -9.29 -9.72
CA TYR A 71 -21.54 -10.05 -9.43
C TYR A 71 -21.90 -11.29 -8.63
N SER A 72 -21.31 -12.41 -9.00
CA SER A 72 -21.65 -13.70 -8.37
C SER A 72 -21.03 -13.84 -6.98
N ASP A 73 -19.82 -13.31 -6.76
CA ASP A 73 -19.10 -13.41 -5.49
C ASP A 73 -17.98 -12.35 -5.41
N LEU A 74 -17.27 -12.34 -4.30
CA LEU A 74 -16.15 -11.41 -4.08
C LEU A 74 -14.98 -11.66 -5.04
N ALA A 75 -14.75 -12.89 -5.45
CA ALA A 75 -13.70 -13.20 -6.42
C ALA A 75 -13.97 -12.54 -7.76
N HIS A 76 -15.24 -12.54 -8.22
CA HIS A 76 -15.65 -11.87 -9.43
C HIS A 76 -15.42 -10.36 -9.33
N VAL A 77 -15.70 -9.76 -8.18
CA VAL A 77 -15.38 -8.34 -7.92
C VAL A 77 -13.87 -8.10 -8.00
N GLY A 78 -13.07 -8.98 -7.42
CA GLY A 78 -11.62 -8.89 -7.44
C GLY A 78 -11.02 -8.91 -8.84
N ASP A 79 -11.67 -9.58 -9.78
CA ASP A 79 -11.21 -9.64 -11.19
C ASP A 79 -11.28 -8.28 -11.89
N HIS A 80 -12.00 -7.31 -11.34
CA HIS A 80 -12.11 -5.95 -11.89
C HIS A 80 -10.96 -5.04 -11.45
N TRP A 81 -10.13 -5.48 -10.49
CA TRP A 81 -8.97 -4.70 -10.06
C TRP A 81 -7.91 -4.66 -11.16
N ARG A 82 -7.46 -3.48 -11.51
CA ARG A 82 -6.44 -3.27 -12.53
C ARG A 82 -5.32 -2.41 -12.00
N CYS A 83 -4.10 -2.88 -12.19
CA CYS A 83 -2.90 -2.11 -11.87
C CYS A 83 -2.62 -1.11 -12.99
N GLU A 84 -2.65 0.19 -12.69
CA GLU A 84 -2.23 1.22 -13.63
C GLU A 84 -0.71 1.30 -13.69
N ARG A 85 -0.06 1.25 -12.52
CA ARG A 85 1.38 1.41 -12.42
C ARG A 85 1.93 0.68 -11.21
N SER A 86 3.08 0.03 -11.39
CA SER A 86 3.85 -0.57 -10.31
C SER A 86 5.07 0.27 -10.02
N PHE A 87 5.37 0.46 -8.74
CA PHE A 87 6.55 1.17 -8.27
C PHE A 87 7.47 0.17 -7.58
N LEU A 88 8.69 0.05 -8.09
CA LEU A 88 9.70 -0.83 -7.51
C LEU A 88 10.65 -0.01 -6.63
N PRO A 89 11.17 -0.60 -5.53
CA PRO A 89 12.17 0.08 -4.72
C PRO A 89 13.39 0.42 -5.55
N SER A 90 13.81 1.68 -5.52
CA SER A 90 15.02 2.14 -6.21
C SER A 90 16.11 2.58 -5.23
N LEU A 91 15.76 2.79 -3.96
CA LEU A 91 16.70 3.20 -2.92
C LEU A 91 17.47 1.97 -2.44
N GLU A 92 18.79 2.10 -2.27
CA GLU A 92 19.62 1.05 -1.71
C GLU A 92 19.16 0.69 -0.29
N GLU A 93 19.24 -0.59 0.05
CA GLU A 93 18.81 -1.11 1.35
C GLU A 93 19.52 -0.38 2.51
N LYS A 94 20.82 -0.14 2.39
CA LYS A 94 21.60 0.57 3.41
C LYS A 94 21.06 1.97 3.65
N GLU A 95 20.77 2.71 2.60
CA GLU A 95 20.23 4.07 2.70
C GLU A 95 18.78 4.05 3.23
N ARG A 96 17.99 3.08 2.83
CA ARG A 96 16.63 2.87 3.33
C ARG A 96 16.65 2.67 4.85
N GLU A 97 17.50 1.78 5.32
CA GLU A 97 17.63 1.48 6.75
C GLU A 97 18.13 2.69 7.55
N ARG A 98 19.06 3.45 6.99
CA ARG A 98 19.56 4.67 7.62
C ARG A 98 18.44 5.68 7.84
N ARG A 99 17.62 5.90 6.83
CA ARG A 99 16.49 6.84 6.91
C ARG A 99 15.43 6.36 7.89
N TYR A 100 15.14 5.08 7.89
CA TYR A 100 14.15 4.51 8.82
C TYR A 100 14.63 4.59 10.27
N GLN A 101 15.90 4.33 10.52
CA GLN A 101 16.50 4.48 11.86
C GLN A 101 16.40 5.93 12.34
N GLY A 102 16.58 6.90 11.45
CA GLY A 102 16.36 8.31 11.75
C GLY A 102 14.94 8.61 12.17
N TRP A 103 13.96 8.03 11.48
CA TRP A 103 12.55 8.13 11.86
C TRP A 103 12.30 7.53 13.25
N GLN A 104 12.79 6.33 13.49
CA GLN A 104 12.62 5.65 14.79
C GLN A 104 13.23 6.46 15.94
N ALA A 105 14.40 7.05 15.71
CA ALA A 105 15.05 7.92 16.70
C ALA A 105 14.22 9.17 16.98
N ALA A 106 13.65 9.78 15.95
CA ALA A 106 12.78 10.95 16.09
C ALA A 106 11.50 10.63 16.87
N VAL A 107 10.88 9.49 16.60
CA VAL A 107 9.69 9.02 17.34
C VAL A 107 10.00 8.84 18.82
N ARG A 108 11.15 8.22 19.14
CA ARG A 108 11.55 8.01 20.54
C ARG A 108 11.77 9.31 21.31
N ARG A 109 12.12 10.40 20.63
CA ARG A 109 12.31 11.71 21.28
C ARG A 109 11.01 12.36 21.74
N VAL A 110 9.89 12.02 21.11
CA VAL A 110 8.58 12.62 21.44
C VAL A 110 7.69 11.68 22.25
N MET A 111 8.12 10.47 22.41
CA MET A 111 7.47 9.48 23.25
C MET A 111 8.32 9.20 24.48
#